data_cbdb00f27bf046777c48baf9b96859f7
#
_entry.id   cbdb00f27bf046777c48baf9b96859f7
#
_cell.length_a   1.000
_cell.length_b   1.000
_cell.length_c   1.000
_cell.angle_alpha   90.00
_cell.angle_beta   90.00
_cell.angle_gamma   90.00
#
_symmetry.space_group_name_H-M   'P 1'
#
loop_
_entity.id
_entity.type
_entity.pdbx_description
1 polymer ?
#
loop_
_entity_poly.entity_id
_entity_poly.type
_entity_poly.pdbx_seq_one_letter_code
_entity_poly.pdbx_strand_id
1 'polypeptide(L)'
;MASEATRGRSHPRSRSISPRLISLESDAPAEHTFRELVAAYLSATPKVIVHQQGGIRSNTRAVVSSFRERIGAGARLDDAQGDLVLYDLDPESPSGLAHLTFRLGERVLELLRAAGPETASTAREEDWDERDNIVDALAWEVQRRVTQAWLGPRVYGRHERVNPIRWLEASRALERIGDHAVLIAIHGARWRETEPVEAERRLLTEFHHQALDYVDGALVLLGDPRVGSANAALDLGVALRETARTLVDRLLAARSRNSPPPLAVVSLGWVLHSLDRVVAYGMDIAEIALDSARSARPSSHGPPSEDNKGGNEGHE
;
A
#
# COMPACT_ATOMS: atom_id res chain seq x y z
N MET A 1 2.71 42.87 48.31
CA MET A 1 3.36 42.98 47.01
C MET A 1 4.03 41.65 46.71
N ALA A 2 3.35 40.73 46.02
CA ALA A 2 3.88 39.47 45.58
C ALA A 2 3.90 39.44 44.07
N SER A 3 5.11 39.33 43.48
CA SER A 3 5.37 39.32 42.05
C SER A 3 5.08 37.92 41.52
N GLU A 4 4.06 37.75 40.71
CA GLU A 4 3.78 36.57 39.92
C GLU A 4 4.78 36.44 38.78
N ALA A 5 5.69 35.49 38.89
CA ALA A 5 6.59 35.12 37.83
C ALA A 5 5.82 34.30 36.80
N THR A 6 5.50 34.90 35.66
CA THR A 6 4.94 34.26 34.46
C THR A 6 5.94 33.25 33.90
N ARG A 7 5.76 31.95 34.21
CA ARG A 7 6.51 30.84 33.56
C ARG A 7 6.08 30.76 32.11
N GLY A 8 6.90 31.29 31.20
CA GLY A 8 6.77 31.12 29.78
C GLY A 8 6.76 29.61 29.43
N ARG A 9 5.64 29.13 28.92
CA ARG A 9 5.55 27.80 28.27
C ARG A 9 6.41 27.82 27.03
N SER A 10 7.59 27.24 27.12
CA SER A 10 8.40 26.93 25.94
C SER A 10 7.61 25.94 25.05
N HIS A 11 7.15 26.43 23.90
CA HIS A 11 6.62 25.54 22.85
C HIS A 11 7.73 24.57 22.44
N PRO A 12 7.44 23.27 22.34
CA PRO A 12 8.42 22.32 21.82
C PRO A 12 8.78 22.77 20.42
N ARG A 13 10.07 23.05 20.18
CA ARG A 13 10.60 23.40 18.85
C ARG A 13 10.22 22.28 17.88
N SER A 14 9.44 22.59 16.87
CA SER A 14 9.24 21.75 15.70
C SER A 14 10.64 21.29 15.21
N ARG A 15 10.90 19.98 15.20
CA ARG A 15 12.11 19.45 14.55
C ARG A 15 11.96 19.74 13.07
N SER A 16 12.63 20.76 12.56
CA SER A 16 12.72 21.00 11.13
C SER A 16 13.48 19.84 10.51
N ILE A 17 12.82 19.10 9.62
CA ILE A 17 13.46 18.03 8.85
C ILE A 17 14.46 18.73 7.91
N SER A 18 15.73 18.31 7.97
CA SER A 18 16.79 18.90 7.14
C SER A 18 16.67 18.47 5.69
N PRO A 19 17.13 19.30 4.73
CA PRO A 19 17.29 18.88 3.35
C PRO A 19 18.12 17.59 3.23
N ARG A 20 17.77 16.71 2.29
CA ARG A 20 18.53 15.49 2.01
C ARG A 20 19.49 15.74 0.84
N LEU A 21 20.76 15.47 1.05
CA LEU A 21 21.76 15.44 -0.02
C LEU A 21 21.92 14.00 -0.52
N ILE A 22 21.82 13.80 -1.83
CA ILE A 22 22.14 12.58 -2.56
C ILE A 22 23.41 12.86 -3.32
N SER A 23 24.50 12.16 -2.98
CA SER A 23 25.79 12.27 -3.66
C SER A 23 25.99 11.05 -4.54
N LEU A 24 26.06 11.28 -5.85
CA LEU A 24 26.22 10.24 -6.86
C LEU A 24 27.63 10.22 -7.41
N GLU A 25 28.15 9.03 -7.63
CA GLU A 25 29.35 8.81 -8.43
C GLU A 25 29.12 9.24 -9.89
N SER A 26 30.21 9.48 -10.62
CA SER A 26 30.09 9.92 -12.01
C SER A 26 29.35 8.94 -12.93
N ASP A 27 29.39 7.64 -12.64
CA ASP A 27 28.81 6.55 -13.42
C ASP A 27 27.64 5.84 -12.70
N ALA A 28 27.06 6.48 -11.68
CA ALA A 28 25.95 5.90 -10.92
C ALA A 28 24.82 5.41 -11.83
N PRO A 29 24.36 4.15 -11.65
CA PRO A 29 23.24 3.62 -12.41
C PRO A 29 21.94 4.41 -12.18
N ALA A 30 21.11 4.55 -13.22
CA ALA A 30 19.83 5.24 -13.15
C ALA A 30 18.93 4.71 -12.01
N GLU A 31 18.89 3.39 -11.84
CA GLU A 31 18.11 2.74 -10.78
C GLU A 31 18.59 3.10 -9.37
N HIS A 32 19.90 3.26 -9.15
CA HIS A 32 20.41 3.68 -7.85
C HIS A 32 19.97 5.10 -7.53
N THR A 33 20.05 6.01 -8.51
CA THR A 33 19.54 7.37 -8.38
C THR A 33 18.06 7.37 -8.04
N PHE A 34 17.26 6.56 -8.72
CA PHE A 34 15.82 6.46 -8.47
C PHE A 34 15.51 5.96 -7.05
N ARG A 35 16.17 4.89 -6.59
CA ARG A 35 15.99 4.34 -5.23
C ARG A 35 16.37 5.35 -4.14
N GLU A 36 17.44 6.12 -4.33
CA GLU A 36 17.84 7.19 -3.41
C GLU A 36 16.80 8.32 -3.36
N LEU A 37 16.21 8.69 -4.50
CA LEU A 37 15.14 9.67 -4.57
C LEU A 37 13.89 9.18 -3.82
N VAL A 38 13.47 7.93 -4.02
CA VAL A 38 12.35 7.32 -3.29
C VAL A 38 12.63 7.31 -1.79
N ALA A 39 13.81 6.86 -1.36
CA ALA A 39 14.19 6.83 0.05
C ALA A 39 14.20 8.23 0.68
N ALA A 40 14.71 9.22 -0.03
CA ALA A 40 14.68 10.62 0.40
C ALA A 40 13.23 11.14 0.51
N TYR A 41 12.39 10.86 -0.46
CA TYR A 41 10.98 11.25 -0.43
C TYR A 41 10.23 10.65 0.75
N LEU A 42 10.40 9.34 0.98
CA LEU A 42 9.77 8.61 2.09
C LEU A 42 10.25 9.06 3.47
N SER A 43 11.45 9.66 3.58
CA SER A 43 11.96 10.24 4.82
C SER A 43 11.27 11.55 5.21
N ALA A 44 10.29 12.00 4.43
CA ALA A 44 9.55 13.25 4.62
C ALA A 44 10.41 14.53 4.56
N THR A 45 11.58 14.48 3.92
CA THR A 45 12.41 15.67 3.72
C THR A 45 11.67 16.71 2.86
N PRO A 46 11.74 18.01 3.18
CA PRO A 46 11.09 19.05 2.39
C PRO A 46 11.84 19.36 1.09
N LYS A 47 13.10 18.96 1.00
CA LYS A 47 14.00 19.30 -0.10
C LYS A 47 15.03 18.19 -0.32
N VAL A 48 15.24 17.82 -1.58
CA VAL A 48 16.29 16.89 -2.00
C VAL A 48 17.27 17.61 -2.93
N ILE A 49 18.56 17.46 -2.67
CA ILE A 49 19.64 18.00 -3.50
C ILE A 49 20.36 16.80 -4.08
N VAL A 50 20.44 16.73 -5.40
CA VAL A 50 21.18 15.67 -6.11
C VAL A 50 22.46 16.28 -6.65
N HIS A 51 23.57 15.83 -6.12
CA HIS A 51 24.92 16.15 -6.56
C HIS A 51 25.52 14.96 -7.31
N GLN A 52 26.20 15.19 -8.43
CA GLN A 52 26.91 14.13 -9.14
C GLN A 52 28.35 14.55 -9.43
N GLN A 53 29.28 13.68 -9.11
CA GLN A 53 30.68 13.91 -9.36
C GLN A 53 30.95 14.12 -10.87
N GLY A 54 31.57 15.23 -11.21
CA GLY A 54 31.81 15.62 -12.61
C GLY A 54 30.65 16.31 -13.30
N GLY A 55 29.57 16.66 -12.54
CA GLY A 55 28.36 17.34 -13.01
C GLY A 55 27.23 16.41 -13.37
N ILE A 56 26.01 16.95 -13.38
CA ILE A 56 24.78 16.20 -13.63
C ILE A 56 24.74 15.70 -15.08
N ARG A 57 24.66 14.40 -15.24
CA ARG A 57 24.54 13.75 -16.55
C ARG A 57 23.09 13.75 -17.05
N SER A 58 22.90 13.57 -18.35
CA SER A 58 21.57 13.55 -18.99
C SER A 58 20.67 12.44 -18.47
N ASN A 59 21.22 11.23 -18.21
CA ASN A 59 20.47 10.12 -17.62
C ASN A 59 20.01 10.42 -16.19
N THR A 60 20.89 11.00 -15.34
CA THR A 60 20.53 11.42 -13.98
C THR A 60 19.43 12.48 -14.01
N ARG A 61 19.54 13.46 -14.91
CA ARG A 61 18.50 14.47 -15.11
C ARG A 61 17.17 13.85 -15.52
N ALA A 62 17.19 12.90 -16.46
CA ALA A 62 15.99 12.20 -16.91
C ALA A 62 15.32 11.44 -15.75
N VAL A 63 16.09 10.72 -14.93
CA VAL A 63 15.56 10.01 -13.74
C VAL A 63 14.94 10.98 -12.74
N VAL A 64 15.59 12.10 -12.42
CA VAL A 64 15.07 13.09 -11.47
C VAL A 64 13.80 13.74 -12.01
N SER A 65 13.74 14.03 -13.31
CA SER A 65 12.56 14.60 -13.98
C SER A 65 11.38 13.61 -13.97
N SER A 66 11.62 12.35 -14.32
CA SER A 66 10.60 11.28 -14.28
C SER A 66 10.09 11.05 -12.86
N PHE A 67 10.98 11.03 -11.87
CA PHE A 67 10.59 10.93 -10.47
C PHE A 67 9.70 12.10 -10.04
N ARG A 68 10.06 13.35 -10.39
CA ARG A 68 9.24 14.54 -10.11
C ARG A 68 7.84 14.42 -10.72
N GLU A 69 7.75 13.95 -11.96
CA GLU A 69 6.46 13.73 -12.64
C GLU A 69 5.60 12.69 -11.91
N ARG A 70 6.22 11.61 -11.46
CA ARG A 70 5.56 10.53 -10.73
C ARG A 70 5.00 10.99 -9.37
N ILE A 71 5.73 11.79 -8.59
CA ILE A 71 5.26 12.27 -7.29
C ILE A 71 4.25 13.43 -7.36
N GLY A 72 4.01 13.98 -8.54
CA GLY A 72 2.89 14.89 -8.83
C GLY A 72 3.26 16.35 -9.04
N ALA A 73 2.25 17.12 -9.43
CA ALA A 73 2.38 18.47 -9.99
C ALA A 73 2.88 19.55 -9.01
N GLY A 74 2.84 19.30 -7.70
CA GLY A 74 3.35 20.26 -6.69
C GLY A 74 4.86 20.34 -6.62
N ALA A 75 5.56 19.23 -6.93
CA ALA A 75 7.00 19.15 -6.82
C ALA A 75 7.72 19.98 -7.89
N ARG A 76 8.69 20.79 -7.47
CA ARG A 76 9.48 21.65 -8.35
C ARG A 76 10.90 21.13 -8.47
N LEU A 77 11.49 21.32 -9.65
CA LEU A 77 12.85 20.94 -9.99
C LEU A 77 13.61 22.16 -10.53
N ASP A 78 14.68 22.52 -9.85
CA ASP A 78 15.59 23.58 -10.27
C ASP A 78 17.00 23.04 -10.52
N ASP A 79 17.72 23.71 -11.41
CA ASP A 79 19.15 23.53 -11.63
C ASP A 79 19.89 24.64 -10.89
N ALA A 80 20.59 24.30 -9.82
CA ALA A 80 21.24 25.26 -8.94
C ALA A 80 22.73 24.93 -8.78
N GLN A 81 23.59 25.76 -9.35
CA GLN A 81 25.05 25.68 -9.20
C GLN A 81 25.65 24.30 -9.58
N GLY A 82 25.04 23.63 -10.58
CA GLY A 82 25.51 22.32 -11.04
C GLY A 82 24.87 21.12 -10.31
N ASP A 83 23.95 21.36 -9.38
CA ASP A 83 23.15 20.35 -8.70
C ASP A 83 21.68 20.41 -9.15
N LEU A 84 20.96 19.30 -9.04
CA LEU A 84 19.50 19.29 -9.20
C LEU A 84 18.83 19.40 -7.84
N VAL A 85 17.88 20.29 -7.73
CA VAL A 85 17.18 20.56 -6.47
C VAL A 85 15.68 20.32 -6.64
N LEU A 86 15.18 19.31 -5.91
CA LEU A 86 13.75 19.02 -5.77
C LEU A 86 13.23 19.65 -4.48
N TYR A 87 12.13 20.38 -4.57
CA TYR A 87 11.47 21.03 -3.44
C TYR A 87 9.94 21.06 -3.64
N ASP A 88 9.20 21.59 -2.65
CA ASP A 88 7.74 21.54 -2.62
C ASP A 88 7.21 20.10 -2.79
N LEU A 89 7.86 19.17 -2.07
CA LEU A 89 7.58 17.73 -2.16
C LEU A 89 6.29 17.31 -1.46
N ASP A 90 5.65 18.23 -0.73
CA ASP A 90 4.40 17.95 -0.05
C ASP A 90 3.23 18.26 -0.98
N PRO A 91 2.32 17.29 -1.17
CA PRO A 91 1.13 17.54 -1.98
C PRO A 91 0.30 18.67 -1.37
N GLU A 92 -0.23 19.53 -2.23
CA GLU A 92 -1.05 20.69 -1.84
C GLU A 92 -2.34 20.29 -1.11
N SER A 93 -2.77 19.03 -1.22
CA SER A 93 -4.01 18.54 -0.62
C SER A 93 -3.82 18.15 0.84
N PRO A 94 -4.63 18.70 1.78
CA PRO A 94 -4.64 18.30 3.17
C PRO A 94 -5.34 16.95 3.41
N SER A 95 -5.42 16.08 2.41
CA SER A 95 -6.11 14.80 2.50
C SER A 95 -5.55 13.95 3.64
N GLY A 96 -6.44 13.45 4.50
CA GLY A 96 -6.08 12.56 5.60
C GLY A 96 -5.58 11.19 5.09
N LEU A 97 -4.83 10.47 5.94
CA LEU A 97 -4.29 9.15 5.63
C LEU A 97 -5.36 8.16 5.15
N ALA A 98 -6.53 8.18 5.78
CA ALA A 98 -7.66 7.34 5.37
C ALA A 98 -8.06 7.61 3.91
N HIS A 99 -8.28 8.87 3.55
CA HIS A 99 -8.68 9.25 2.19
C HIS A 99 -7.64 8.84 1.15
N LEU A 100 -6.35 9.06 1.43
CA LEU A 100 -5.28 8.65 0.52
C LEU A 100 -5.22 7.14 0.35
N THR A 101 -5.38 6.37 1.44
CA THR A 101 -5.37 4.91 1.38
C THR A 101 -6.59 4.36 0.61
N PHE A 102 -7.77 4.98 0.75
CA PHE A 102 -8.93 4.58 -0.05
C PHE A 102 -8.77 4.94 -1.53
N ARG A 103 -8.21 6.09 -1.86
CA ARG A 103 -7.86 6.41 -3.25
C ARG A 103 -6.88 5.40 -3.86
N LEU A 104 -5.87 4.98 -3.09
CA LEU A 104 -4.97 3.90 -3.49
C LEU A 104 -5.75 2.61 -3.73
N GLY A 105 -6.65 2.22 -2.81
CA GLY A 105 -7.51 1.05 -2.94
C GLY A 105 -8.38 1.09 -4.20
N GLU A 106 -9.00 2.24 -4.50
CA GLU A 106 -9.79 2.44 -5.73
C GLU A 106 -8.95 2.19 -6.99
N ARG A 107 -7.72 2.72 -7.04
CA ARG A 107 -6.81 2.50 -8.18
C ARG A 107 -6.36 1.05 -8.31
N VAL A 108 -6.09 0.38 -7.20
CA VAL A 108 -5.75 -1.05 -7.18
C VAL A 108 -6.93 -1.90 -7.67
N LEU A 109 -8.16 -1.62 -7.23
CA LEU A 109 -9.36 -2.31 -7.72
C LEU A 109 -9.60 -2.07 -9.21
N GLU A 110 -9.39 -0.85 -9.71
CA GLU A 110 -9.46 -0.54 -11.13
C GLU A 110 -8.42 -1.34 -11.93
N LEU A 111 -7.18 -1.39 -11.45
CA LEU A 111 -6.09 -2.14 -12.07
C LEU A 111 -6.38 -3.64 -12.07
N LEU A 112 -6.79 -4.21 -10.93
CA LEU A 112 -7.14 -5.61 -10.78
C LEU A 112 -8.32 -5.99 -11.68
N ARG A 113 -9.36 -5.14 -11.76
CA ARG A 113 -10.51 -5.35 -12.65
C ARG A 113 -10.10 -5.38 -14.12
N ALA A 114 -9.22 -4.45 -14.51
CA ALA A 114 -8.71 -4.37 -15.89
C ALA A 114 -7.80 -5.56 -16.26
N ALA A 115 -7.12 -6.15 -15.27
CA ALA A 115 -6.21 -7.30 -15.44
C ALA A 115 -6.93 -8.65 -15.63
N GLY A 116 -8.27 -8.68 -15.52
CA GLY A 116 -9.05 -9.90 -15.57
C GLY A 116 -8.82 -10.76 -16.82
N PRO A 117 -8.94 -12.08 -16.71
CA PRO A 117 -8.65 -13.00 -17.80
C PRO A 117 -9.62 -12.87 -18.99
N GLU A 118 -10.81 -12.27 -18.79
CA GLU A 118 -11.77 -11.98 -19.86
C GLU A 118 -11.44 -10.68 -20.61
N THR A 119 -10.72 -9.78 -19.96
CA THR A 119 -10.40 -8.50 -20.57
C THR A 119 -9.43 -8.76 -21.72
N ALA A 120 -9.91 -8.66 -22.93
CA ALA A 120 -9.08 -8.69 -24.13
C ALA A 120 -8.21 -7.41 -24.14
N SER A 121 -7.23 -7.36 -23.24
CA SER A 121 -6.33 -6.24 -23.17
C SER A 121 -5.45 -6.26 -24.41
N THR A 122 -5.68 -5.31 -25.31
CA THR A 122 -4.74 -4.91 -26.34
C THR A 122 -3.63 -4.02 -25.77
N ALA A 123 -3.66 -3.76 -24.48
CA ALA A 123 -2.67 -2.95 -23.78
C ALA A 123 -1.30 -3.64 -23.81
N ARG A 124 -0.27 -2.89 -24.13
CA ARG A 124 1.12 -3.34 -24.13
C ARG A 124 1.63 -3.45 -22.69
N GLU A 125 2.74 -4.17 -22.49
CA GLU A 125 3.39 -4.26 -21.17
C GLU A 125 3.69 -2.86 -20.59
N GLU A 126 4.14 -1.92 -21.40
CA GLU A 126 4.42 -0.52 -21.03
C GLU A 126 3.18 0.22 -20.46
N ASP A 127 1.98 -0.09 -20.95
CA ASP A 127 0.74 0.50 -20.46
C ASP A 127 0.40 -0.01 -19.03
N TRP A 128 0.81 -1.23 -18.70
CA TRP A 128 0.66 -1.80 -17.35
C TRP A 128 1.67 -1.20 -16.37
N ASP A 129 2.92 -1.00 -16.81
CA ASP A 129 3.95 -0.32 -16.02
C ASP A 129 3.52 1.11 -15.66
N GLU A 130 2.89 1.84 -16.61
CA GLU A 130 2.39 3.19 -16.33
C GLU A 130 1.26 3.19 -15.28
N ARG A 131 0.34 2.23 -15.35
CA ARG A 131 -0.74 2.08 -14.36
C ARG A 131 -0.20 1.71 -12.97
N ASP A 132 0.78 0.83 -12.92
CA ASP A 132 1.47 0.44 -11.70
C ASP A 132 2.21 1.62 -11.06
N ASN A 133 2.89 2.42 -11.87
CA ASN A 133 3.53 3.65 -11.43
C ASN A 133 2.58 4.62 -10.70
N ILE A 134 1.29 4.64 -11.06
CA ILE A 134 0.27 5.45 -10.37
C ILE A 134 -0.03 4.87 -8.98
N VAL A 135 -0.14 3.53 -8.88
CA VAL A 135 -0.35 2.81 -7.61
C VAL A 135 0.83 3.05 -6.67
N ASP A 136 2.05 2.88 -7.16
CA ASP A 136 3.30 3.14 -6.44
C ASP A 136 3.36 4.56 -5.88
N ALA A 137 3.09 5.55 -6.72
CA ALA A 137 3.14 6.96 -6.33
C ALA A 137 2.16 7.27 -5.19
N LEU A 138 0.94 6.71 -5.24
CA LEU A 138 -0.05 6.84 -4.17
C LEU A 138 0.40 6.11 -2.90
N ALA A 139 0.99 4.93 -3.01
CA ALA A 139 1.54 4.20 -1.87
C ALA A 139 2.69 4.99 -1.21
N TRP A 140 3.58 5.58 -1.99
CA TRP A 140 4.64 6.46 -1.47
C TRP A 140 4.09 7.71 -0.81
N GLU A 141 3.01 8.30 -1.35
CA GLU A 141 2.35 9.45 -0.71
C GLU A 141 1.80 9.07 0.67
N VAL A 142 1.11 7.93 0.81
CA VAL A 142 0.64 7.41 2.10
C VAL A 142 1.82 7.21 3.06
N GLN A 143 2.89 6.53 2.63
CA GLN A 143 4.07 6.26 3.45
C GLN A 143 4.75 7.56 3.90
N ARG A 144 4.92 8.53 3.00
CA ARG A 144 5.47 9.85 3.33
C ARG A 144 4.61 10.56 4.37
N ARG A 145 3.29 10.55 4.23
CA ARG A 145 2.35 11.14 5.19
C ARG A 145 2.42 10.47 6.57
N VAL A 146 2.56 9.15 6.61
CA VAL A 146 2.80 8.43 7.87
C VAL A 146 4.10 8.89 8.53
N THR A 147 5.18 9.02 7.76
CA THR A 147 6.47 9.52 8.26
C THR A 147 6.34 10.94 8.80
N GLN A 148 5.65 11.83 8.09
CA GLN A 148 5.35 13.20 8.55
C GLN A 148 4.55 13.20 9.85
N ALA A 149 3.56 12.31 9.96
CA ALA A 149 2.75 12.15 11.17
C ALA A 149 3.59 11.77 12.39
N TRP A 150 4.64 10.99 12.19
CA TRP A 150 5.55 10.56 13.25
C TRP A 150 6.57 11.62 13.63
N LEU A 151 7.08 12.38 12.68
CA LEU A 151 8.14 13.38 12.89
C LEU A 151 7.60 14.75 13.28
N GLY A 152 6.36 15.06 12.89
CA GLY A 152 5.74 16.37 13.11
C GLY A 152 5.17 16.58 14.52
N PRO A 153 4.91 17.81 14.90
CA PRO A 153 4.10 18.09 16.08
C PRO A 153 2.71 17.51 15.85
N ARG A 154 2.20 16.75 16.82
CA ARG A 154 0.95 15.98 16.74
C ARG A 154 -0.28 16.88 16.46
N VAL A 155 -0.52 17.19 15.20
CA VAL A 155 -1.63 18.07 14.73
C VAL A 155 -2.87 17.29 14.30
N TYR A 156 -2.83 15.95 14.38
CA TYR A 156 -3.93 15.10 13.92
C TYR A 156 -5.11 15.10 14.89
N GLY A 157 -6.33 15.11 14.35
CA GLY A 157 -7.57 14.97 15.09
C GLY A 157 -7.60 13.70 15.95
N ARG A 158 -8.48 13.69 16.97
CA ARG A 158 -8.54 12.59 17.95
C ARG A 158 -8.75 11.20 17.31
N HIS A 159 -9.43 11.12 16.16
CA HIS A 159 -9.68 9.88 15.42
C HIS A 159 -8.51 9.44 14.54
N GLU A 160 -7.72 10.35 14.00
CA GLU A 160 -6.53 10.03 13.19
C GLU A 160 -5.30 9.65 14.04
N ARG A 161 -5.31 9.98 15.34
CA ARG A 161 -4.22 9.63 16.28
C ARG A 161 -4.14 8.13 16.56
N VAL A 162 -5.16 7.35 16.18
CA VAL A 162 -5.32 6.01 16.75
C VAL A 162 -4.32 5.00 16.19
N ASN A 163 -3.87 5.10 14.97
CA ASN A 163 -2.73 4.31 14.48
C ASN A 163 -2.33 4.64 13.03
N PRO A 164 -1.36 5.54 12.76
CA PRO A 164 -0.88 5.75 11.41
C PRO A 164 -0.23 4.50 10.80
N ILE A 165 0.21 3.53 11.64
CA ILE A 165 0.82 2.27 11.19
C ILE A 165 -0.17 1.46 10.38
N ARG A 166 -1.44 1.39 10.78
CA ARG A 166 -2.46 0.64 10.02
C ARG A 166 -2.58 1.09 8.56
N TRP A 167 -2.46 2.40 8.33
CA TRP A 167 -2.52 2.95 6.97
C TRP A 167 -1.27 2.63 6.17
N LEU A 168 -0.11 2.59 6.83
CA LEU A 168 1.14 2.15 6.22
C LEU A 168 1.07 0.68 5.82
N GLU A 169 0.59 -0.19 6.70
CA GLU A 169 0.45 -1.63 6.43
C GLU A 169 -0.58 -1.88 5.32
N ALA A 170 -1.74 -1.23 5.39
CA ALA A 170 -2.75 -1.32 4.34
C ALA A 170 -2.23 -0.81 2.99
N SER A 171 -1.47 0.29 2.95
CA SER A 171 -0.91 0.81 1.70
C SER A 171 0.10 -0.15 1.08
N ARG A 172 0.90 -0.86 1.89
CA ARG A 172 1.83 -1.87 1.40
C ARG A 172 1.13 -3.12 0.88
N ALA A 173 0.05 -3.55 1.54
CA ALA A 173 -0.75 -4.65 1.04
C ALA A 173 -1.41 -4.30 -0.30
N LEU A 174 -1.94 -3.08 -0.43
CA LEU A 174 -2.55 -2.58 -1.66
C LEU A 174 -1.55 -2.46 -2.81
N GLU A 175 -0.37 -1.90 -2.58
CA GLU A 175 0.70 -1.83 -3.58
C GLU A 175 1.04 -3.24 -4.11
N ARG A 176 1.22 -4.23 -3.24
CA ARG A 176 1.47 -5.60 -3.66
C ARG A 176 0.31 -6.25 -4.41
N ILE A 177 -0.94 -5.90 -4.10
CA ILE A 177 -2.09 -6.32 -4.91
C ILE A 177 -1.98 -5.71 -6.32
N GLY A 178 -1.53 -4.45 -6.45
CA GLY A 178 -1.24 -3.80 -7.72
C GLY A 178 -0.18 -4.55 -8.53
N ASP A 179 0.98 -4.86 -7.93
CA ASP A 179 2.05 -5.67 -8.55
C ASP A 179 1.51 -7.00 -9.12
N HIS A 180 0.68 -7.69 -8.32
CA HIS A 180 0.07 -8.94 -8.76
C HIS A 180 -1.00 -8.76 -9.84
N ALA A 181 -1.71 -7.63 -9.87
CA ALA A 181 -2.64 -7.32 -10.95
C ALA A 181 -1.90 -7.17 -12.29
N VAL A 182 -0.72 -6.51 -12.30
CA VAL A 182 0.14 -6.44 -13.50
C VAL A 182 0.60 -7.83 -13.95
N LEU A 183 1.03 -8.69 -13.02
CA LEU A 183 1.41 -10.07 -13.35
C LEU A 183 0.23 -10.88 -13.90
N ILE A 184 -0.97 -10.71 -13.36
CA ILE A 184 -2.20 -11.34 -13.89
C ILE A 184 -2.45 -10.88 -15.32
N ALA A 185 -2.31 -9.60 -15.60
CA ALA A 185 -2.53 -9.04 -16.94
C ALA A 185 -1.54 -9.61 -17.96
N ILE A 186 -0.22 -9.55 -17.66
CA ILE A 186 0.85 -10.00 -18.55
C ILE A 186 0.74 -11.51 -18.81
N HIS A 187 0.65 -12.30 -17.76
CA HIS A 187 0.57 -13.75 -17.91
C HIS A 187 -0.80 -14.23 -18.40
N GLY A 188 -1.87 -13.52 -18.07
CA GLY A 188 -3.20 -13.76 -18.62
C GLY A 188 -3.25 -13.55 -20.15
N ALA A 189 -2.57 -12.51 -20.66
CA ALA A 189 -2.42 -12.30 -22.10
C ALA A 189 -1.72 -13.48 -22.78
N ARG A 190 -0.55 -13.89 -22.25
CA ARG A 190 0.22 -15.03 -22.76
C ARG A 190 -0.57 -16.37 -22.69
N TRP A 191 -1.35 -16.55 -21.62
CA TRP A 191 -2.21 -17.73 -21.51
C TRP A 191 -3.33 -17.74 -22.54
N ARG A 192 -3.98 -16.60 -22.84
CA ARG A 192 -5.00 -16.50 -23.89
C ARG A 192 -4.48 -16.86 -25.29
N GLU A 193 -3.23 -16.52 -25.60
CA GLU A 193 -2.58 -16.90 -26.87
C GLU A 193 -2.47 -18.42 -27.06
N THR A 194 -2.60 -19.21 -26.00
CA THR A 194 -2.58 -20.68 -26.05
C THR A 194 -3.96 -21.30 -26.32
N GLU A 195 -4.96 -20.50 -26.65
CA GLU A 195 -6.33 -20.90 -26.97
C GLU A 195 -6.96 -21.82 -25.89
N PRO A 196 -7.07 -21.37 -24.63
CA PRO A 196 -7.64 -22.16 -23.56
C PRO A 196 -9.08 -22.55 -23.85
N VAL A 197 -9.51 -23.73 -23.38
CA VAL A 197 -10.91 -24.16 -23.51
C VAL A 197 -11.84 -23.33 -22.65
N GLU A 198 -13.11 -23.21 -23.09
CA GLU A 198 -14.12 -22.35 -22.44
C GLU A 198 -14.28 -22.64 -20.93
N ALA A 199 -14.24 -23.92 -20.54
CA ALA A 199 -14.35 -24.29 -19.15
C ALA A 199 -13.20 -23.73 -18.28
N GLU A 200 -11.98 -23.70 -18.81
CA GLU A 200 -10.82 -23.11 -18.12
C GLU A 200 -10.98 -21.59 -17.99
N ARG A 201 -11.39 -20.93 -19.07
CA ARG A 201 -11.66 -19.48 -19.07
C ARG A 201 -12.67 -19.13 -17.99
N ARG A 202 -13.82 -19.80 -17.98
CA ARG A 202 -14.88 -19.55 -17.02
C ARG A 202 -14.44 -19.74 -15.58
N LEU A 203 -13.72 -20.82 -15.27
CA LEU A 203 -13.24 -21.09 -13.91
C LEU A 203 -12.24 -20.03 -13.44
N LEU A 204 -11.33 -19.60 -14.32
CA LEU A 204 -10.34 -18.57 -13.98
C LEU A 204 -11.00 -17.21 -13.78
N THR A 205 -11.95 -16.84 -14.62
CA THR A 205 -12.72 -15.58 -14.51
C THR A 205 -13.55 -15.56 -13.25
N GLU A 206 -14.23 -16.64 -12.91
CA GLU A 206 -15.01 -16.73 -11.67
C GLU A 206 -14.12 -16.53 -10.44
N PHE A 207 -12.96 -17.17 -10.41
CA PHE A 207 -12.02 -17.01 -9.31
C PHE A 207 -11.41 -15.59 -9.25
N HIS A 208 -11.13 -14.99 -10.40
CA HIS A 208 -10.70 -13.59 -10.47
C HIS A 208 -11.74 -12.63 -9.87
N HIS A 209 -13.01 -12.80 -10.21
CA HIS A 209 -14.09 -11.99 -9.64
C HIS A 209 -14.22 -12.19 -8.13
N GLN A 210 -14.11 -13.42 -7.64
CA GLN A 210 -14.12 -13.70 -6.19
C GLN A 210 -12.96 -13.01 -5.47
N ALA A 211 -11.76 -13.01 -6.05
CA ALA A 211 -10.61 -12.32 -5.48
C ALA A 211 -10.78 -10.79 -5.49
N LEU A 212 -11.36 -10.23 -6.57
CA LEU A 212 -11.68 -8.81 -6.67
C LEU A 212 -12.71 -8.38 -5.61
N ASP A 213 -13.83 -9.10 -5.50
CA ASP A 213 -14.89 -8.83 -4.53
C ASP A 213 -14.37 -8.96 -3.08
N TYR A 214 -13.45 -9.89 -2.86
CA TYR A 214 -12.81 -10.09 -1.57
C TYR A 214 -11.95 -8.88 -1.15
N VAL A 215 -11.14 -8.34 -2.05
CA VAL A 215 -10.32 -7.15 -1.79
C VAL A 215 -11.20 -5.93 -1.55
N ASP A 216 -12.27 -5.75 -2.34
CA ASP A 216 -13.23 -4.65 -2.16
C ASP A 216 -13.90 -4.74 -0.79
N GLY A 217 -14.36 -5.94 -0.39
CA GLY A 217 -14.90 -6.21 0.94
C GLY A 217 -13.92 -5.91 2.08
N ALA A 218 -12.64 -6.26 1.92
CA ALA A 218 -11.59 -5.95 2.89
C ALA A 218 -11.36 -4.45 3.04
N LEU A 219 -11.42 -3.68 1.95
CA LEU A 219 -11.36 -2.21 1.99
C LEU A 219 -12.54 -1.59 2.72
N VAL A 220 -13.76 -2.09 2.50
CA VAL A 220 -14.94 -1.66 3.24
C VAL A 220 -14.75 -1.89 4.75
N LEU A 221 -14.22 -3.05 5.14
CA LEU A 221 -13.91 -3.36 6.54
C LEU A 221 -12.83 -2.47 7.13
N LEU A 222 -11.83 -2.07 6.36
CA LEU A 222 -10.80 -1.12 6.81
C LEU A 222 -11.42 0.24 7.18
N GLY A 223 -12.50 0.64 6.48
CA GLY A 223 -13.22 1.90 6.73
C GLY A 223 -14.18 1.84 7.93
N ASP A 224 -14.86 0.71 8.14
CA ASP A 224 -15.79 0.46 9.24
C ASP A 224 -15.45 -0.85 9.96
N PRO A 225 -14.40 -0.86 10.80
CA PRO A 225 -13.87 -2.07 11.39
C PRO A 225 -14.83 -2.70 12.41
N ARG A 226 -15.20 -3.96 12.19
CA ARG A 226 -16.09 -4.75 13.09
C ARG A 226 -15.51 -6.14 13.30
N VAL A 227 -15.34 -6.54 14.56
CA VAL A 227 -14.70 -7.83 14.93
C VAL A 227 -15.37 -9.02 14.23
N GLY A 228 -16.72 -9.09 14.24
CA GLY A 228 -17.43 -10.21 13.61
C GLY A 228 -17.24 -10.28 12.09
N SER A 229 -17.35 -9.14 11.42
CA SER A 229 -17.16 -9.04 9.97
C SER A 229 -15.72 -9.31 9.55
N ALA A 230 -14.75 -8.85 10.33
CA ALA A 230 -13.33 -9.10 10.05
C ALA A 230 -12.98 -10.60 10.19
N ASN A 231 -13.47 -11.28 11.24
CA ASN A 231 -13.29 -12.73 11.36
C ASN A 231 -13.95 -13.49 10.20
N ALA A 232 -15.18 -13.12 9.81
CA ALA A 232 -15.85 -13.74 8.67
C ALA A 232 -15.10 -13.52 7.35
N ALA A 233 -14.47 -12.35 7.16
CA ALA A 233 -13.62 -12.08 6.00
C ALA A 233 -12.35 -12.96 6.01
N LEU A 234 -11.71 -13.14 7.17
CA LEU A 234 -10.55 -14.03 7.31
C LEU A 234 -10.91 -15.48 6.98
N ASP A 235 -12.05 -16.00 7.49
CA ASP A 235 -12.54 -17.34 7.18
C ASP A 235 -12.82 -17.51 5.68
N LEU A 236 -13.43 -16.50 5.03
CA LEU A 236 -13.64 -16.47 3.59
C LEU A 236 -12.31 -16.48 2.82
N GLY A 237 -11.32 -15.70 3.26
CA GLY A 237 -9.98 -15.67 2.67
C GLY A 237 -9.31 -17.04 2.69
N VAL A 238 -9.40 -17.76 3.82
CA VAL A 238 -8.92 -19.15 3.93
C VAL A 238 -9.60 -20.06 2.91
N ALA A 239 -10.92 -19.97 2.79
CA ALA A 239 -11.70 -20.80 1.83
C ALA A 239 -11.35 -20.48 0.37
N LEU A 240 -11.16 -19.20 0.03
CA LEU A 240 -10.73 -18.79 -1.32
C LEU A 240 -9.34 -19.31 -1.66
N ARG A 241 -8.40 -19.29 -0.73
CA ARG A 241 -7.05 -19.83 -0.94
C ARG A 241 -7.05 -21.35 -1.12
N GLU A 242 -7.93 -22.05 -0.43
CA GLU A 242 -8.11 -23.49 -0.67
C GLU A 242 -8.75 -23.76 -2.05
N THR A 243 -9.68 -22.91 -2.47
CA THR A 243 -10.24 -22.93 -3.82
C THR A 243 -9.15 -22.73 -4.87
N ALA A 244 -8.22 -21.78 -4.69
CA ALA A 244 -7.10 -21.55 -5.58
C ALA A 244 -6.23 -22.82 -5.77
N ARG A 245 -5.88 -23.49 -4.68
CA ARG A 245 -5.09 -24.74 -4.71
C ARG A 245 -5.80 -25.84 -5.49
N THR A 246 -7.08 -26.06 -5.19
CA THR A 246 -7.90 -27.06 -5.89
C THR A 246 -8.05 -26.73 -7.38
N LEU A 247 -8.13 -25.44 -7.72
CA LEU A 247 -8.23 -24.99 -9.11
C LEU A 247 -6.94 -25.27 -9.89
N VAL A 248 -5.77 -25.03 -9.31
CA VAL A 248 -4.47 -25.40 -9.88
C VAL A 248 -4.45 -26.88 -10.24
N ASP A 249 -4.79 -27.76 -9.29
CA ASP A 249 -4.76 -29.21 -9.48
C ASP A 249 -5.72 -29.65 -10.60
N ARG A 250 -6.93 -29.09 -10.63
CA ARG A 250 -7.95 -29.40 -11.66
C ARG A 250 -7.51 -28.97 -13.05
N LEU A 251 -6.97 -27.78 -13.19
CA LEU A 251 -6.55 -27.23 -14.48
C LEU A 251 -5.31 -27.98 -15.01
N LEU A 252 -4.35 -28.30 -14.15
CA LEU A 252 -3.18 -29.12 -14.52
C LEU A 252 -3.58 -30.56 -14.93
N ALA A 253 -4.49 -31.19 -14.17
CA ALA A 253 -4.99 -32.52 -14.49
C ALA A 253 -5.80 -32.56 -15.82
N ALA A 254 -6.60 -31.53 -16.09
CA ALA A 254 -7.36 -31.43 -17.33
C ALA A 254 -6.43 -31.28 -18.55
N ARG A 255 -5.36 -30.51 -18.42
CA ARG A 255 -4.39 -30.26 -19.49
C ARG A 255 -3.46 -31.44 -19.72
N SER A 256 -3.14 -32.26 -18.72
CA SER A 256 -2.27 -33.44 -18.86
C SER A 256 -2.76 -34.45 -19.91
N ARG A 257 -4.08 -34.45 -20.19
CA ARG A 257 -4.71 -35.30 -21.19
C ARG A 257 -4.43 -34.88 -22.64
N ASN A 258 -4.12 -33.60 -22.88
CA ASN A 258 -3.98 -33.01 -24.21
C ASN A 258 -2.57 -32.45 -24.50
N SER A 259 -1.56 -32.75 -23.67
CA SER A 259 -0.19 -32.21 -23.79
C SER A 259 -0.15 -30.71 -24.05
N PRO A 260 -0.57 -29.87 -23.10
CA PRO A 260 -0.64 -28.43 -23.32
C PRO A 260 0.75 -27.84 -23.61
N PRO A 261 0.82 -26.76 -24.39
CA PRO A 261 2.08 -26.07 -24.59
C PRO A 261 2.70 -25.67 -23.24
N PRO A 262 4.02 -25.80 -23.03
CA PRO A 262 4.66 -25.40 -21.77
C PRO A 262 4.34 -23.98 -21.36
N LEU A 263 4.23 -23.05 -22.31
CA LEU A 263 3.86 -21.66 -22.08
C LEU A 263 2.48 -21.53 -21.41
N ALA A 264 1.51 -22.35 -21.82
CA ALA A 264 0.17 -22.34 -21.22
C ALA A 264 0.20 -22.72 -19.74
N VAL A 265 0.98 -23.76 -19.39
CA VAL A 265 1.10 -24.23 -17.99
C VAL A 265 1.78 -23.17 -17.12
N VAL A 266 2.90 -22.62 -17.61
CA VAL A 266 3.66 -21.59 -16.88
C VAL A 266 2.82 -20.33 -16.68
N SER A 267 2.19 -19.82 -17.75
CA SER A 267 1.38 -18.59 -17.67
C SER A 267 0.17 -18.77 -16.76
N LEU A 268 -0.54 -19.89 -16.85
CA LEU A 268 -1.65 -20.21 -15.96
C LEU A 268 -1.19 -20.30 -14.50
N GLY A 269 -0.05 -20.96 -14.26
CA GLY A 269 0.54 -21.06 -12.92
C GLY A 269 0.82 -19.68 -12.31
N TRP A 270 1.37 -18.75 -13.08
CA TRP A 270 1.60 -17.37 -12.64
C TRP A 270 0.31 -16.61 -12.33
N VAL A 271 -0.73 -16.74 -13.17
CA VAL A 271 -2.02 -16.10 -12.92
C VAL A 271 -2.65 -16.61 -11.63
N LEU A 272 -2.71 -17.94 -11.45
CA LEU A 272 -3.29 -18.54 -10.25
C LEU A 272 -2.50 -18.23 -8.99
N HIS A 273 -1.17 -18.24 -9.07
CA HIS A 273 -0.31 -17.80 -7.97
C HIS A 273 -0.59 -16.34 -7.59
N SER A 274 -0.67 -15.47 -8.60
CA SER A 274 -0.93 -14.04 -8.35
C SER A 274 -2.32 -13.81 -7.74
N LEU A 275 -3.35 -14.54 -8.17
CA LEU A 275 -4.68 -14.46 -7.56
C LEU A 275 -4.69 -14.98 -6.10
N ASP A 276 -3.97 -16.07 -5.77
CA ASP A 276 -3.79 -16.52 -4.37
C ASP A 276 -3.11 -15.43 -3.52
N ARG A 277 -2.11 -14.74 -4.09
CA ARG A 277 -1.43 -13.64 -3.40
C ARG A 277 -2.34 -12.42 -3.20
N VAL A 278 -3.16 -12.07 -4.19
CA VAL A 278 -4.18 -11.01 -4.06
C VAL A 278 -5.12 -11.30 -2.88
N VAL A 279 -5.64 -12.52 -2.79
CA VAL A 279 -6.47 -12.93 -1.64
C VAL A 279 -5.68 -12.85 -0.33
N ALA A 280 -4.43 -13.31 -0.28
CA ALA A 280 -3.60 -13.25 0.92
C ALA A 280 -3.39 -11.80 1.41
N TYR A 281 -3.10 -10.85 0.51
CA TYR A 281 -2.98 -9.44 0.89
C TYR A 281 -4.33 -8.80 1.27
N GLY A 282 -5.44 -9.27 0.69
CA GLY A 282 -6.78 -8.92 1.18
C GLY A 282 -7.03 -9.39 2.61
N MET A 283 -6.50 -10.57 3.00
CA MET A 283 -6.52 -11.06 4.39
C MET A 283 -5.69 -10.16 5.32
N ASP A 284 -4.50 -9.72 4.90
CA ASP A 284 -3.69 -8.79 5.68
C ASP A 284 -4.50 -7.50 5.98
N ILE A 285 -5.26 -6.98 4.99
CA ILE A 285 -6.14 -5.82 5.19
C ILE A 285 -7.28 -6.13 6.19
N ALA A 286 -7.87 -7.32 6.13
CA ALA A 286 -8.91 -7.76 7.07
C ALA A 286 -8.35 -7.93 8.51
N GLU A 287 -7.11 -8.39 8.68
CA GLU A 287 -6.41 -8.45 9.97
C GLU A 287 -6.18 -7.04 10.55
N ILE A 288 -5.75 -6.09 9.72
CA ILE A 288 -5.60 -4.68 10.12
C ILE A 288 -6.95 -4.10 10.58
N ALA A 289 -8.06 -4.44 9.91
CA ALA A 289 -9.40 -4.04 10.31
C ALA A 289 -9.79 -4.68 11.66
N LEU A 290 -9.50 -5.96 11.87
CA LEU A 290 -9.75 -6.67 13.14
C LEU A 290 -9.01 -5.99 14.31
N ASP A 291 -7.74 -5.69 14.16
CA ASP A 291 -6.93 -5.03 15.16
C ASP A 291 -7.44 -3.61 15.46
N SER A 292 -7.87 -2.89 14.43
CA SER A 292 -8.49 -1.58 14.57
C SER A 292 -9.81 -1.64 15.36
N ALA A 293 -10.66 -2.64 15.09
CA ALA A 293 -11.93 -2.85 15.79
C ALA A 293 -11.73 -3.19 17.28
N ARG A 294 -10.68 -3.92 17.62
CA ARG A 294 -10.33 -4.26 19.01
C ARG A 294 -9.76 -3.07 19.77
N SER A 295 -8.93 -2.28 19.12
CA SER A 295 -8.31 -1.10 19.71
C SER A 295 -9.31 0.03 20.00
N ALA A 296 -10.44 0.07 19.28
CA ALA A 296 -11.50 1.07 19.47
C ALA A 296 -12.43 0.77 20.67
N ARG A 297 -12.41 -0.44 21.25
CA ARG A 297 -13.21 -0.79 22.43
C ARG A 297 -12.55 -0.21 23.68
N PRO A 298 -13.25 0.63 24.48
CA PRO A 298 -12.77 0.97 25.82
C PRO A 298 -12.65 -0.32 26.62
N SER A 299 -11.52 -0.48 27.33
CA SER A 299 -11.32 -1.57 28.29
C SER A 299 -12.46 -1.54 29.32
N SER A 300 -13.42 -2.44 29.18
CA SER A 300 -14.56 -2.61 30.11
C SER A 300 -14.16 -3.31 31.42
N HIS A 301 -12.87 -3.38 31.72
CA HIS A 301 -12.39 -3.82 33.01
C HIS A 301 -12.01 -2.57 33.83
N GLY A 302 -13.03 -1.99 34.47
CA GLY A 302 -12.82 -1.21 35.66
C GLY A 302 -12.11 -2.10 36.71
N PRO A 303 -11.26 -1.54 37.60
CA PRO A 303 -10.68 -2.30 38.68
C PRO A 303 -11.82 -2.99 39.45
N PRO A 304 -11.58 -4.24 39.94
CA PRO A 304 -12.59 -4.90 40.77
C PRO A 304 -12.91 -3.97 41.95
N SER A 305 -14.19 -3.69 42.11
CA SER A 305 -14.67 -2.90 43.25
C SER A 305 -14.22 -3.56 44.54
N GLU A 306 -13.26 -2.92 45.21
CA GLU A 306 -12.95 -3.17 46.63
C GLU A 306 -14.12 -2.62 47.47
N ASP A 307 -15.21 -3.31 47.51
CA ASP A 307 -16.28 -3.05 48.45
C ASP A 307 -16.86 -4.38 48.90
N ASN A 308 -16.36 -4.94 49.98
CA ASN A 308 -17.11 -5.43 51.09
C ASN A 308 -16.20 -6.05 52.19
N LYS A 309 -15.50 -5.20 52.93
CA LYS A 309 -15.09 -5.50 54.28
C LYS A 309 -15.70 -4.47 55.21
N GLY A 310 -16.94 -4.65 55.54
CA GLY A 310 -17.71 -3.89 56.50
C GLY A 310 -18.37 -4.84 57.48
N GLY A 311 -17.76 -5.07 58.58
CA GLY A 311 -18.33 -4.94 59.90
C GLY A 311 -19.40 -5.97 60.30
N ASN A 312 -19.00 -6.96 61.03
CA ASN A 312 -19.84 -7.49 62.10
C ASN A 312 -18.99 -7.64 63.37
N GLU A 313 -18.89 -6.55 64.12
CA GLU A 313 -18.61 -6.59 65.57
C GLU A 313 -19.94 -6.46 66.28
N GLY A 314 -20.18 -7.31 67.22
CA GLY A 314 -20.93 -6.90 68.38
C GLY A 314 -22.07 -7.83 68.79
N HIS A 315 -21.86 -8.33 69.94
CA HIS A 315 -22.77 -8.64 71.06
C HIS A 315 -23.40 -10.03 71.17
N GLU A 316 -22.98 -10.54 72.22
CA GLU A 316 -23.44 -11.44 73.29
C GLU A 316 -23.09 -12.91 73.12
#